data_20db2f755533e2e49c0701bce8ce6170
#
_entry.id   20db2f755533e2e49c0701bce8ce6170
#
_cell.length_a   1.000
_cell.length_b   1.000
_cell.length_c   1.000
_cell.angle_alpha   90.00
_cell.angle_beta   90.00
_cell.angle_gamma   90.00
#
_symmetry.space_group_name_H-M   'P 1'
#
loop_
_entity.id
_entity.type
_entity.pdbx_description
1 polymer ?
#
loop_
_entity_poly.entity_id
_entity_poly.type
_entity_poly.pdbx_seq_one_letter_code
_entity_poly.pdbx_strand_id
1 'polypeptide(L)'
;MAEREHDRIPYSVQVEFRTASSFLVAYSVNLSRGGLFVETDADLPTGVLLSFDLQVPGVGFLHLVGVIAWRRGLDSPDGPPGIGIEFQDLAPQLGSAIDKLVSLFRGVQILVLSGDRQDRTTLARSLKSIISTAEILQAADADAAASLLTSDIDLAVVDLDFDPEGALETLRRAQRLSPKVPTVALTASAQLREYARTAGADELATNPPPFGELQVVLVRALSKPVSVRSTATA
;
A
#
# COMPACT_ATOMS: atom_id res chain seq x y z
N MET A 1 5.70 21.80 -44.68
CA MET A 1 5.18 20.60 -44.06
C MET A 1 6.01 20.38 -42.81
N ALA A 2 5.50 20.71 -41.66
CA ALA A 2 6.18 20.48 -40.38
C ALA A 2 5.89 19.04 -39.97
N GLU A 3 6.94 18.21 -39.97
CA GLU A 3 6.95 16.90 -39.36
C GLU A 3 6.62 17.08 -37.87
N ARG A 4 5.49 16.53 -37.41
CA ARG A 4 5.22 16.41 -35.99
C ARG A 4 6.23 15.39 -35.48
N GLU A 5 7.31 15.89 -34.85
CA GLU A 5 8.10 15.09 -33.93
C GLU A 5 7.14 14.51 -32.91
N HIS A 6 6.88 13.23 -33.02
CA HIS A 6 6.22 12.49 -31.94
C HIS A 6 7.24 12.53 -30.81
N ASP A 7 7.00 13.40 -29.82
CA ASP A 7 7.78 13.40 -28.58
C ASP A 7 7.76 11.99 -28.04
N ARG A 8 8.86 11.27 -28.24
CA ARG A 8 9.03 9.93 -27.68
C ARG A 8 8.98 10.08 -26.18
N ILE A 9 8.06 9.39 -25.54
CA ILE A 9 7.96 9.35 -24.08
C ILE A 9 9.22 8.65 -23.57
N PRO A 10 10.15 9.37 -22.90
CA PRO A 10 11.48 8.85 -22.62
C PRO A 10 11.52 7.83 -21.47
N TYR A 11 10.42 7.73 -20.69
CA TYR A 11 10.35 6.87 -19.51
C TYR A 11 9.06 6.07 -19.48
N SER A 12 9.15 4.84 -18.97
CA SER A 12 8.00 3.99 -18.68
C SER A 12 8.07 3.55 -17.24
N VAL A 13 6.94 3.64 -16.52
CA VAL A 13 6.79 3.14 -15.15
C VAL A 13 5.64 2.13 -15.13
N GLN A 14 5.94 0.92 -14.68
CA GLN A 14 4.96 -0.14 -14.48
C GLN A 14 4.68 -0.30 -13.01
N VAL A 15 3.41 -0.28 -12.63
CA VAL A 15 2.95 -0.42 -11.24
C VAL A 15 1.91 -1.51 -11.16
N GLU A 16 2.10 -2.43 -10.23
CA GLU A 16 1.18 -3.51 -9.95
C GLU A 16 0.61 -3.39 -8.55
N PHE A 17 -0.71 -3.38 -8.43
CA PHE A 17 -1.40 -3.43 -7.15
C PHE A 17 -1.81 -4.85 -6.80
N ARG A 18 -1.75 -5.16 -5.50
CA ARG A 18 -2.07 -6.49 -4.97
C ARG A 18 -3.56 -6.83 -5.13
N THR A 19 -4.42 -5.88 -4.77
CA THR A 19 -5.88 -6.04 -4.80
C THR A 19 -6.54 -4.80 -5.39
N ALA A 20 -7.80 -4.95 -5.78
CA ALA A 20 -8.65 -3.81 -6.12
C ALA A 20 -8.77 -2.80 -4.97
N SER A 21 -8.86 -3.31 -3.72
CA SER A 21 -8.93 -2.48 -2.52
C SER A 21 -7.68 -1.63 -2.34
N SER A 22 -6.48 -2.21 -2.49
CA SER A 22 -5.22 -1.47 -2.36
C SER A 22 -5.09 -0.37 -3.40
N PHE A 23 -5.50 -0.63 -4.65
CA PHE A 23 -5.56 0.40 -5.67
C PHE A 23 -6.55 1.51 -5.33
N LEU A 24 -7.78 1.18 -4.91
CA LEU A 24 -8.79 2.18 -4.55
C LEU A 24 -8.35 3.05 -3.38
N VAL A 25 -7.67 2.49 -2.38
CA VAL A 25 -7.09 3.25 -1.27
C VAL A 25 -6.00 4.19 -1.79
N ALA A 26 -5.05 3.69 -2.58
CA ALA A 26 -4.00 4.52 -3.18
C ALA A 26 -4.59 5.65 -4.03
N TYR A 27 -5.58 5.34 -4.85
CA TYR A 27 -6.28 6.31 -5.68
C TYR A 27 -7.01 7.37 -4.85
N SER A 28 -7.76 6.98 -3.81
CA SER A 28 -8.51 7.90 -2.96
C SER A 28 -7.61 8.87 -2.18
N VAL A 29 -6.45 8.40 -1.72
CA VAL A 29 -5.46 9.23 -1.02
C VAL A 29 -4.79 10.24 -1.95
N ASN A 30 -4.57 9.87 -3.19
CA ASN A 30 -3.88 10.70 -4.18
C ASN A 30 -4.83 11.52 -5.07
N LEU A 31 -6.12 11.19 -5.11
CA LEU A 31 -7.13 11.83 -5.97
C LEU A 31 -7.24 13.34 -5.74
N SER A 32 -7.08 13.80 -4.51
CA SER A 32 -7.10 15.24 -4.18
C SER A 32 -6.00 16.05 -4.88
N ARG A 33 -5.01 15.35 -5.46
CA ARG A 33 -3.86 15.92 -6.19
C ARG A 33 -3.82 15.57 -7.67
N GLY A 34 -4.84 14.85 -8.18
CA GLY A 34 -4.93 14.49 -9.60
C GLY A 34 -3.89 13.48 -10.07
N GLY A 35 -3.26 12.72 -9.15
CA GLY A 35 -2.15 11.86 -9.50
C GLY A 35 -1.95 10.65 -8.57
N LEU A 36 -0.82 9.99 -8.72
CA LEU A 36 -0.40 8.85 -7.90
C LEU A 36 1.04 9.05 -7.41
N PHE A 37 1.29 8.77 -6.12
CA PHE A 37 2.65 8.63 -5.61
C PHE A 37 3.15 7.20 -5.80
N VAL A 38 4.36 7.08 -6.34
CA VAL A 38 5.02 5.80 -6.58
C VAL A 38 6.37 5.80 -5.86
N GLU A 39 6.54 4.86 -4.92
CA GLU A 39 7.82 4.65 -4.26
C GLU A 39 8.82 4.06 -5.27
N THR A 40 9.92 4.75 -5.49
CA THR A 40 11.00 4.32 -6.38
C THR A 40 12.29 5.07 -6.07
N ASP A 41 13.41 4.38 -6.20
CA ASP A 41 14.75 4.96 -6.12
C ASP A 41 15.24 5.51 -7.48
N ALA A 42 14.42 5.34 -8.54
CA ALA A 42 14.77 5.80 -9.87
C ALA A 42 14.91 7.31 -9.94
N ASP A 43 16.01 7.77 -10.52
CA ASP A 43 16.30 9.20 -10.72
C ASP A 43 15.58 9.74 -11.96
N LEU A 44 14.26 9.95 -11.82
CA LEU A 44 13.41 10.46 -12.88
C LEU A 44 13.19 11.98 -12.69
N PRO A 45 13.55 12.83 -13.67
CA PRO A 45 13.45 14.28 -13.52
C PRO A 45 11.98 14.77 -13.51
N THR A 46 11.72 15.85 -12.76
CA THR A 46 10.39 16.51 -12.75
C THR A 46 10.09 17.20 -14.08
N GLY A 47 8.82 17.32 -14.41
CA GLY A 47 8.34 17.96 -15.65
C GLY A 47 8.40 17.06 -16.88
N VAL A 48 8.88 15.82 -16.75
CA VAL A 48 9.01 14.89 -17.88
C VAL A 48 7.76 14.04 -18.03
N LEU A 49 7.33 13.86 -19.27
CA LEU A 49 6.29 12.91 -19.66
C LEU A 49 6.78 11.48 -19.47
N LEU A 50 5.89 10.64 -18.92
CA LEU A 50 6.14 9.21 -18.80
C LEU A 50 4.92 8.40 -19.23
N SER A 51 5.16 7.21 -19.78
CA SER A 51 4.15 6.18 -19.93
C SER A 51 3.99 5.47 -18.58
N PHE A 52 2.75 5.29 -18.14
CA PHE A 52 2.43 4.68 -16.88
C PHE A 52 1.51 3.48 -17.10
N ASP A 53 2.05 2.30 -16.89
CA ASP A 53 1.34 1.04 -17.03
C ASP A 53 0.89 0.57 -15.65
N LEU A 54 -0.42 0.56 -15.44
CA LEU A 54 -1.04 0.21 -14.19
C LEU A 54 -1.71 -1.16 -14.31
N GLN A 55 -1.28 -2.11 -13.51
CA GLN A 55 -1.93 -3.42 -13.39
C GLN A 55 -2.80 -3.46 -12.15
N VAL A 56 -4.11 -3.63 -12.34
CA VAL A 56 -5.09 -3.69 -11.25
C VAL A 56 -5.87 -5.00 -11.34
N PRO A 57 -5.92 -5.82 -10.28
CA PRO A 57 -6.72 -7.03 -10.24
C PRO A 57 -8.20 -6.76 -10.55
N GLY A 58 -8.78 -7.56 -11.42
CA GLY A 58 -10.18 -7.41 -11.86
C GLY A 58 -10.42 -6.41 -13.00
N VAL A 59 -9.42 -5.57 -13.32
CA VAL A 59 -9.48 -4.64 -14.47
C VAL A 59 -8.49 -5.04 -15.57
N GLY A 60 -7.28 -5.43 -15.19
CA GLY A 60 -6.19 -5.72 -16.11
C GLY A 60 -5.19 -4.57 -16.21
N PHE A 61 -4.63 -4.36 -17.40
CA PHE A 61 -3.66 -3.30 -17.66
C PHE A 61 -4.35 -2.02 -18.12
N LEU A 62 -3.95 -0.90 -17.53
CA LEU A 62 -4.33 0.45 -17.95
C LEU A 62 -3.07 1.18 -18.38
N HIS A 63 -3.06 1.68 -19.61
CA HIS A 63 -1.97 2.49 -20.15
C HIS A 63 -2.35 3.97 -20.02
N LEU A 64 -1.59 4.70 -19.21
CA LEU A 64 -1.81 6.10 -18.90
C LEU A 64 -0.58 6.92 -19.30
N VAL A 65 -0.78 8.21 -19.50
CA VAL A 65 0.31 9.17 -19.66
C VAL A 65 0.24 10.17 -18.52
N GLY A 66 1.39 10.46 -17.93
CA GLY A 66 1.49 11.40 -16.84
C GLY A 66 2.76 12.24 -16.91
N VAL A 67 2.80 13.27 -16.06
CA VAL A 67 3.99 14.11 -15.85
C VAL A 67 4.49 13.87 -14.43
N ILE A 68 5.80 13.79 -14.25
CA ILE A 68 6.40 13.77 -12.92
C ILE A 68 6.28 15.17 -12.31
N ALA A 69 5.27 15.34 -11.44
CA ALA A 69 4.96 16.63 -10.86
C ALA A 69 5.95 17.02 -9.75
N TRP A 70 6.39 16.03 -8.96
CA TRP A 70 7.33 16.24 -7.84
C TRP A 70 8.06 14.96 -7.48
N ARG A 71 9.14 15.11 -6.69
CA ARG A 71 9.98 14.01 -6.22
C ARG A 71 10.20 14.08 -4.71
N ARG A 72 10.37 12.92 -4.10
CA ARG A 72 10.85 12.78 -2.73
C ARG A 72 12.21 12.08 -2.76
N GLY A 73 13.24 12.74 -2.22
CA GLY A 73 14.58 12.18 -2.15
C GLY A 73 14.75 11.10 -1.08
N LEU A 74 15.89 10.40 -1.10
CA LEU A 74 16.23 9.33 -0.15
C LEU A 74 16.28 9.82 1.31
N ASP A 75 16.73 11.07 1.53
CA ASP A 75 16.91 11.65 2.87
C ASP A 75 15.71 12.46 3.36
N SER A 76 14.54 12.31 2.72
CA SER A 76 13.36 13.09 3.09
C SER A 76 12.78 12.61 4.43
N PRO A 77 12.52 13.52 5.38
CA PRO A 77 11.84 13.18 6.63
C PRO A 77 10.35 12.81 6.42
N ASP A 78 9.79 13.11 5.24
CA ASP A 78 8.36 12.95 4.96
C ASP A 78 7.99 11.54 4.48
N GLY A 79 8.95 10.62 4.43
CA GLY A 79 8.71 9.21 4.07
C GLY A 79 9.63 8.69 2.97
N PRO A 80 9.34 7.52 2.39
CA PRO A 80 10.20 6.85 1.43
C PRO A 80 10.39 7.67 0.15
N PRO A 81 11.52 7.46 -0.56
CA PRO A 81 11.80 8.12 -1.84
C PRO A 81 10.76 7.72 -2.88
N GLY A 82 10.53 8.60 -3.84
CA GLY A 82 9.58 8.32 -4.90
C GLY A 82 9.21 9.53 -5.74
N ILE A 83 8.26 9.31 -6.64
CA ILE A 83 7.75 10.32 -7.58
C ILE A 83 6.25 10.49 -7.43
N GLY A 84 5.77 11.74 -7.49
CA GLY A 84 4.37 12.08 -7.69
C GLY A 84 4.09 12.27 -9.17
N ILE A 85 3.21 11.44 -9.72
CA ILE A 85 2.80 11.47 -11.12
C ILE A 85 1.44 12.15 -11.21
N GLU A 86 1.33 13.21 -11.99
CA GLU A 86 0.07 13.85 -12.36
C GLU A 86 -0.39 13.30 -13.71
N PHE A 87 -1.58 12.71 -13.77
CA PHE A 87 -2.11 12.16 -15.01
C PHE A 87 -2.60 13.28 -15.94
N GLN A 88 -2.15 13.22 -17.19
CA GLN A 88 -2.66 14.08 -18.25
C GLN A 88 -3.90 13.41 -18.85
N ASP A 89 -5.03 14.09 -18.75
CA ASP A 89 -6.34 13.59 -19.14
C ASP A 89 -6.69 12.26 -18.42
N LEU A 90 -7.54 12.36 -17.41
CA LEU A 90 -8.18 11.18 -16.82
C LEU A 90 -8.89 10.46 -17.95
N ALA A 91 -8.16 9.54 -18.61
CA ALA A 91 -8.68 8.85 -19.77
C ALA A 91 -10.03 8.22 -19.39
N PRO A 92 -11.04 8.28 -20.27
CA PRO A 92 -12.34 7.64 -20.01
C PRO A 92 -12.21 6.17 -19.55
N GLN A 93 -11.11 5.52 -19.94
CA GLN A 93 -10.73 4.16 -19.53
C GLN A 93 -10.47 4.06 -18.01
N LEU A 94 -9.79 5.05 -17.40
CA LEU A 94 -9.53 5.05 -15.96
C LEU A 94 -10.83 5.26 -15.18
N GLY A 95 -11.70 6.19 -15.63
CA GLY A 95 -13.03 6.39 -15.03
C GLY A 95 -13.85 5.10 -15.04
N SER A 96 -13.98 4.47 -16.20
CA SER A 96 -14.71 3.21 -16.36
C SER A 96 -14.10 2.06 -15.53
N ALA A 97 -12.77 2.02 -15.40
CA ALA A 97 -12.09 1.04 -14.58
C ALA A 97 -12.40 1.25 -13.10
N ILE A 98 -12.36 2.50 -12.62
CA ILE A 98 -12.71 2.85 -11.24
C ILE A 98 -14.16 2.52 -10.94
N ASP A 99 -15.11 2.89 -11.81
CA ASP A 99 -16.53 2.59 -11.64
C ASP A 99 -16.75 1.06 -11.51
N LYS A 100 -16.05 0.28 -12.34
CA LYS A 100 -16.08 -1.17 -12.25
C LYS A 100 -15.52 -1.68 -10.92
N LEU A 101 -14.38 -1.16 -10.48
CA LEU A 101 -13.75 -1.56 -9.21
C LEU A 101 -14.63 -1.18 -8.02
N VAL A 102 -15.21 0.02 -8.02
CA VAL A 102 -16.14 0.47 -6.98
C VAL A 102 -17.38 -0.43 -6.91
N SER A 103 -17.92 -0.84 -8.07
CA SER A 103 -19.08 -1.76 -8.11
C SER A 103 -18.78 -3.17 -7.59
N LEU A 104 -17.51 -3.61 -7.68
CA LEU A 104 -17.04 -4.92 -7.20
C LEU A 104 -16.44 -4.85 -5.79
N PHE A 105 -16.27 -3.66 -5.24
CA PHE A 105 -15.63 -3.46 -3.95
C PHE A 105 -16.45 -4.05 -2.81
N ARG A 106 -15.88 -4.99 -2.07
CA ARG A 106 -16.50 -5.67 -0.93
C ARG A 106 -15.97 -5.23 0.43
N GLY A 107 -15.19 -4.17 0.47
CA GLY A 107 -14.51 -3.72 1.68
C GLY A 107 -13.04 -4.14 1.72
N VAL A 108 -12.35 -3.70 2.77
CA VAL A 108 -10.94 -4.01 3.02
C VAL A 108 -10.88 -5.11 4.08
N GLN A 109 -10.21 -6.22 3.78
CA GLN A 109 -10.05 -7.35 4.71
C GLN A 109 -8.79 -7.10 5.58
N ILE A 110 -8.98 -6.92 6.88
CA ILE A 110 -7.86 -6.65 7.81
C ILE A 110 -7.80 -7.75 8.87
N LEU A 111 -6.66 -8.44 8.94
CA LEU A 111 -6.34 -9.37 10.04
C LEU A 111 -5.72 -8.57 11.20
N VAL A 112 -6.21 -8.80 12.41
CA VAL A 112 -5.66 -8.25 13.66
C VAL A 112 -5.19 -9.40 14.53
N LEU A 113 -3.89 -9.43 14.84
CA LEU A 113 -3.31 -10.32 15.84
C LEU A 113 -2.97 -9.52 17.10
N SER A 114 -3.58 -9.85 18.21
CA SER A 114 -3.21 -9.37 19.56
C SER A 114 -3.69 -10.39 20.59
N GLY A 115 -2.84 -10.76 21.54
CA GLY A 115 -3.15 -11.74 22.58
C GLY A 115 -4.16 -11.20 23.60
N ASP A 116 -4.09 -9.92 23.97
CA ASP A 116 -5.06 -9.32 24.87
C ASP A 116 -6.40 -9.06 24.18
N ARG A 117 -7.48 -9.52 24.81
CA ARG A 117 -8.83 -9.41 24.23
C ARG A 117 -9.31 -7.96 24.18
N GLN A 118 -8.98 -7.15 25.19
CA GLN A 118 -9.44 -5.77 25.27
C GLN A 118 -8.70 -4.90 24.24
N ASP A 119 -7.38 -5.09 24.14
CA ASP A 119 -6.55 -4.37 23.16
C ASP A 119 -6.94 -4.75 21.74
N ARG A 120 -7.15 -6.05 21.47
CA ARG A 120 -7.61 -6.53 20.16
C ARG A 120 -8.97 -5.93 19.78
N THR A 121 -9.91 -5.86 20.74
CA THR A 121 -11.25 -5.26 20.49
C THR A 121 -11.16 -3.76 20.27
N THR A 122 -10.32 -3.05 21.02
CA THR A 122 -10.09 -1.61 20.89
C THR A 122 -9.45 -1.29 19.55
N LEU A 123 -8.42 -2.05 19.19
CA LEU A 123 -7.75 -1.93 17.90
C LEU A 123 -8.72 -2.16 16.73
N ALA A 124 -9.52 -3.22 16.80
CA ALA A 124 -10.54 -3.51 15.78
C ALA A 124 -11.55 -2.37 15.60
N ARG A 125 -11.98 -1.72 16.69
CA ARG A 125 -12.86 -0.55 16.63
C ARG A 125 -12.18 0.66 16.01
N SER A 126 -10.93 0.91 16.36
CA SER A 126 -10.13 2.00 15.78
C SER A 126 -9.94 1.83 14.29
N LEU A 127 -9.60 0.61 13.84
CA LEU A 127 -9.48 0.26 12.42
C LEU A 127 -10.80 0.48 11.67
N LYS A 128 -11.91 0.03 12.24
CA LYS A 128 -13.25 0.22 11.66
C LYS A 128 -13.68 1.69 11.60
N SER A 129 -13.22 2.51 12.55
CA SER A 129 -13.46 3.95 12.56
C SER A 129 -12.65 4.67 11.46
N ILE A 130 -11.44 4.20 11.16
CA ILE A 130 -10.59 4.75 10.09
C ILE A 130 -11.10 4.32 8.72
N ILE A 131 -11.44 3.04 8.56
CA ILE A 131 -11.92 2.44 7.31
C ILE A 131 -13.28 1.80 7.58
N SER A 132 -14.36 2.55 7.38
CA SER A 132 -15.72 2.10 7.70
C SER A 132 -16.15 0.83 6.97
N THR A 133 -15.58 0.60 5.78
CA THR A 133 -15.82 -0.59 4.95
C THR A 133 -14.92 -1.78 5.32
N ALA A 134 -13.99 -1.63 6.29
CA ALA A 134 -13.11 -2.72 6.68
C ALA A 134 -13.88 -3.88 7.31
N GLU A 135 -13.52 -5.10 6.95
CA GLU A 135 -13.90 -6.32 7.63
C GLU A 135 -12.71 -6.78 8.47
N ILE A 136 -12.91 -6.90 9.78
CA ILE A 136 -11.83 -7.17 10.73
C ILE A 136 -11.91 -8.63 11.19
N LEU A 137 -10.90 -9.40 10.78
CA LEU A 137 -10.68 -10.76 11.28
C LEU A 137 -9.74 -10.68 12.49
N GLN A 138 -10.13 -11.30 13.59
CA GLN A 138 -9.40 -11.20 14.84
C GLN A 138 -8.77 -12.55 15.21
N ALA A 139 -7.47 -12.54 15.48
CA ALA A 139 -6.70 -13.67 15.97
C ALA A 139 -6.17 -13.38 17.39
N ALA A 140 -6.30 -14.35 18.29
CA ALA A 140 -5.83 -14.25 19.67
C ALA A 140 -4.38 -14.74 19.81
N ASP A 141 -3.91 -15.52 18.86
CA ASP A 141 -2.59 -16.14 18.84
C ASP A 141 -2.10 -16.35 17.41
N ALA A 142 -0.85 -16.77 17.28
CA ALA A 142 -0.20 -16.99 15.99
C ALA A 142 -0.84 -18.14 15.18
N ASP A 143 -1.38 -19.16 15.81
CA ASP A 143 -2.02 -20.29 15.13
C ASP A 143 -3.35 -19.86 14.50
N ALA A 144 -4.15 -19.10 15.24
CA ALA A 144 -5.36 -18.48 14.72
C ALA A 144 -5.03 -17.51 13.58
N ALA A 145 -3.99 -16.66 13.74
CA ALA A 145 -3.54 -15.76 12.69
C ALA A 145 -3.08 -16.53 11.45
N ALA A 146 -2.33 -17.61 11.63
CA ALA A 146 -1.85 -18.47 10.54
C ALA A 146 -2.98 -19.10 9.73
N SER A 147 -4.11 -19.42 10.39
CA SER A 147 -5.30 -19.99 9.74
C SER A 147 -6.11 -18.96 8.96
N LEU A 148 -6.10 -17.70 9.42
CA LEU A 148 -6.83 -16.59 8.80
C LEU A 148 -6.02 -15.86 7.72
N LEU A 149 -4.69 -15.93 7.79
CA LEU A 149 -3.78 -15.21 6.88
C LEU A 149 -3.73 -15.88 5.51
N THR A 150 -4.57 -15.41 4.61
CA THR A 150 -4.68 -15.87 3.22
C THR A 150 -4.33 -14.75 2.23
N SER A 151 -4.32 -15.07 0.94
CA SER A 151 -4.15 -14.09 -0.14
C SER A 151 -5.27 -13.04 -0.21
N ASP A 152 -6.41 -13.29 0.41
CA ASP A 152 -7.56 -12.36 0.37
C ASP A 152 -7.46 -11.26 1.44
N ILE A 153 -6.52 -11.40 2.39
CA ILE A 153 -6.26 -10.37 3.40
C ILE A 153 -5.56 -9.17 2.75
N ASP A 154 -6.15 -7.98 2.86
CA ASP A 154 -5.55 -6.74 2.33
C ASP A 154 -4.44 -6.21 3.23
N LEU A 155 -4.52 -6.43 4.55
CA LEU A 155 -3.55 -5.95 5.53
C LEU A 155 -3.56 -6.82 6.79
N ALA A 156 -2.38 -7.05 7.39
CA ALA A 156 -2.28 -7.62 8.73
C ALA A 156 -1.71 -6.60 9.73
N VAL A 157 -2.42 -6.39 10.85
CA VAL A 157 -1.97 -5.57 11.98
C VAL A 157 -1.59 -6.51 13.12
N VAL A 158 -0.32 -6.47 13.53
CA VAL A 158 0.28 -7.48 14.40
C VAL A 158 0.87 -6.82 15.64
N ASP A 159 0.32 -7.15 16.81
CA ASP A 159 0.83 -6.74 18.11
C ASP A 159 1.96 -7.68 18.56
N LEU A 160 3.15 -7.11 18.81
CA LEU A 160 4.34 -7.86 19.18
C LEU A 160 4.54 -7.95 20.71
N ASP A 161 3.83 -7.19 21.49
CA ASP A 161 4.17 -7.04 22.91
C ASP A 161 3.67 -8.20 23.77
N PHE A 162 2.63 -8.93 23.32
CA PHE A 162 2.06 -10.06 24.05
C PHE A 162 2.81 -11.39 23.79
N ASP A 163 3.01 -11.74 22.51
CA ASP A 163 3.75 -12.92 22.04
C ASP A 163 4.70 -12.51 20.91
N PRO A 164 5.91 -12.04 21.23
CA PRO A 164 6.86 -11.56 20.22
C PRO A 164 7.24 -12.62 19.19
N GLU A 165 7.42 -13.89 19.61
CA GLU A 165 7.86 -14.94 18.71
C GLU A 165 6.79 -15.31 17.67
N GLY A 166 5.57 -15.58 18.14
CA GLY A 166 4.43 -15.86 17.26
C GLY A 166 4.05 -14.69 16.36
N ALA A 167 4.15 -13.46 16.87
CA ALA A 167 3.93 -12.26 16.10
C ALA A 167 4.97 -12.07 14.98
N LEU A 168 6.26 -12.25 15.27
CA LEU A 168 7.33 -12.19 14.26
C LEU A 168 7.18 -13.28 13.20
N GLU A 169 6.76 -14.51 13.58
CA GLU A 169 6.49 -15.56 12.60
C GLU A 169 5.28 -15.22 11.72
N THR A 170 4.25 -14.58 12.28
CA THR A 170 3.10 -14.08 11.51
C THR A 170 3.55 -13.04 10.46
N LEU A 171 4.44 -12.10 10.82
CA LEU A 171 5.03 -11.16 9.86
C LEU A 171 5.79 -11.88 8.73
N ARG A 172 6.67 -12.84 9.08
CA ARG A 172 7.41 -13.62 8.08
C ARG A 172 6.49 -14.42 7.16
N ARG A 173 5.39 -14.95 7.71
CA ARG A 173 4.39 -15.69 6.93
C ARG A 173 3.69 -14.78 5.93
N ALA A 174 3.30 -13.56 6.34
CA ALA A 174 2.71 -12.55 5.46
C ALA A 174 3.63 -12.21 4.28
N GLN A 175 4.94 -12.09 4.54
CA GLN A 175 5.95 -11.83 3.51
C GLN A 175 6.13 -12.99 2.50
N ARG A 176 5.89 -14.24 2.93
CA ARG A 176 6.02 -15.44 2.07
C ARG A 176 4.82 -15.68 1.17
N LEU A 177 3.70 -15.01 1.39
CA LEU A 177 2.55 -15.12 0.50
C LEU A 177 2.85 -14.47 -0.86
N SER A 178 2.20 -14.96 -1.90
CA SER A 178 2.33 -14.40 -3.26
C SER A 178 0.94 -14.05 -3.81
N PRO A 179 0.67 -12.75 -3.98
CA PRO A 179 1.46 -11.61 -3.56
C PRO A 179 1.54 -11.49 -2.02
N LYS A 180 2.63 -10.88 -1.51
CA LYS A 180 2.82 -10.69 -0.06
C LYS A 180 1.67 -9.87 0.54
N VAL A 181 1.30 -10.16 1.79
CA VAL A 181 0.32 -9.37 2.53
C VAL A 181 1.05 -8.23 3.25
N PRO A 182 0.67 -6.95 3.02
CA PRO A 182 1.24 -5.82 3.75
C PRO A 182 0.99 -5.96 5.25
N THR A 183 1.94 -5.46 6.06
CA THR A 183 1.88 -5.62 7.51
C THR A 183 2.16 -4.32 8.24
N VAL A 184 1.44 -4.09 9.33
CA VAL A 184 1.74 -3.06 10.34
C VAL A 184 2.06 -3.77 11.65
N ALA A 185 3.27 -3.57 12.15
CA ALA A 185 3.68 -4.11 13.45
C ALA A 185 3.53 -3.06 14.54
N LEU A 186 2.88 -3.44 15.65
CA LEU A 186 2.65 -2.60 16.82
C LEU A 186 3.56 -3.04 17.97
N THR A 187 4.31 -2.11 18.55
CA THR A 187 5.11 -2.40 19.76
C THR A 187 5.56 -1.13 20.47
N ALA A 188 5.64 -1.18 21.80
CA ALA A 188 6.28 -0.17 22.63
C ALA A 188 7.82 -0.35 22.70
N SER A 189 8.33 -1.55 22.37
CA SER A 189 9.74 -1.90 22.51
C SER A 189 10.58 -1.48 21.29
N ALA A 190 11.64 -0.69 21.52
CA ALA A 190 12.60 -0.35 20.47
C ALA A 190 13.29 -1.58 19.87
N GLN A 191 13.59 -2.59 20.70
CA GLN A 191 14.22 -3.83 20.24
C GLN A 191 13.27 -4.64 19.34
N LEU A 192 11.99 -4.76 19.70
CA LEU A 192 11.02 -5.47 18.89
C LEU A 192 10.75 -4.75 17.55
N ARG A 193 10.89 -3.42 17.50
CA ARG A 193 10.83 -2.66 16.23
C ARG A 193 11.90 -3.12 15.24
N GLU A 194 13.13 -3.33 15.70
CA GLU A 194 14.21 -3.81 14.83
C GLU A 194 13.96 -5.26 14.37
N TYR A 195 13.46 -6.12 15.26
CA TYR A 195 13.09 -7.46 14.88
C TYR A 195 11.93 -7.52 13.89
N ALA A 196 10.93 -6.63 14.05
CA ALA A 196 9.82 -6.52 13.11
C ALA A 196 10.29 -6.06 11.72
N ARG A 197 11.21 -5.09 11.64
CA ARG A 197 11.83 -4.69 10.36
C ARG A 197 12.55 -5.86 9.69
N THR A 198 13.35 -6.60 10.46
CA THR A 198 14.05 -7.78 9.96
C THR A 198 13.08 -8.89 9.54
N ALA A 199 11.94 -9.03 10.21
CA ALA A 199 10.88 -9.95 9.84
C ALA A 199 10.06 -9.49 8.62
N GLY A 200 10.31 -8.28 8.12
CA GLY A 200 9.69 -7.73 6.92
C GLY A 200 8.41 -6.92 7.16
N ALA A 201 8.23 -6.34 8.35
CA ALA A 201 7.12 -5.40 8.57
C ALA A 201 7.21 -4.22 7.60
N ASP A 202 6.10 -3.91 6.92
CA ASP A 202 6.03 -2.80 5.97
C ASP A 202 5.93 -1.44 6.67
N GLU A 203 5.19 -1.40 7.78
CA GLU A 203 5.03 -0.21 8.63
C GLU A 203 5.12 -0.58 10.11
N LEU A 204 5.48 0.42 10.93
CA LEU A 204 5.62 0.28 12.38
C LEU A 204 4.86 1.39 13.09
N ALA A 205 4.17 1.04 14.17
CA ALA A 205 3.55 2.03 15.06
C ALA A 205 3.80 1.68 16.53
N THR A 206 3.53 2.64 17.42
CA THR A 206 3.57 2.42 18.86
C THR A 206 2.43 1.48 19.30
N ASN A 207 2.58 0.85 20.46
CA ASN A 207 1.52 0.08 21.08
C ASN A 207 1.26 0.59 22.51
N PRO A 208 0.02 1.03 22.85
CA PRO A 208 -1.11 1.23 21.95
C PRO A 208 -0.88 2.38 20.95
N PRO A 209 -1.34 2.25 19.69
CA PRO A 209 -1.11 3.27 18.69
C PRO A 209 -2.04 4.48 18.90
N PRO A 210 -1.53 5.72 18.92
CA PRO A 210 -2.36 6.91 18.78
C PRO A 210 -3.18 6.84 17.47
N PHE A 211 -4.42 7.34 17.49
CA PHE A 211 -5.33 7.25 16.36
C PHE A 211 -4.73 7.82 15.05
N GLY A 212 -4.09 8.99 15.14
CA GLY A 212 -3.45 9.62 13.98
C GLY A 212 -2.27 8.81 13.43
N GLU A 213 -1.45 8.20 14.30
CA GLU A 213 -0.35 7.32 13.89
C GLU A 213 -0.91 6.09 13.18
N LEU A 214 -1.90 5.43 13.78
CA LEU A 214 -2.56 4.26 13.20
C LEU A 214 -3.14 4.58 11.80
N GLN A 215 -3.81 5.71 11.65
CA GLN A 215 -4.36 6.14 10.36
C GLN A 215 -3.28 6.27 9.28
N VAL A 216 -2.15 6.89 9.62
CA VAL A 216 -1.05 7.11 8.66
C VAL A 216 -0.44 5.79 8.21
N VAL A 217 -0.10 4.90 9.16
CA VAL A 217 0.56 3.62 8.82
C VAL A 217 -0.37 2.67 8.07
N LEU A 218 -1.67 2.68 8.39
CA LEU A 218 -2.68 1.89 7.65
C LEU A 218 -2.77 2.32 6.19
N VAL A 219 -2.91 3.62 5.96
CA VAL A 219 -3.02 4.16 4.60
C VAL A 219 -1.76 3.87 3.81
N ARG A 220 -0.58 4.05 4.40
CA ARG A 220 0.70 3.73 3.75
C ARG A 220 0.79 2.26 3.37
N ALA A 221 0.54 1.36 4.32
CA ALA A 221 0.62 -0.08 4.07
C ALA A 221 -0.37 -0.55 2.99
N LEU A 222 -1.62 -0.08 3.04
CA LEU A 222 -2.66 -0.45 2.07
C LEU A 222 -2.43 0.13 0.67
N SER A 223 -1.89 1.36 0.57
CA SER A 223 -1.68 2.03 -0.72
C SER A 223 -0.42 1.60 -1.44
N LYS A 224 0.44 0.81 -0.81
CA LYS A 224 1.72 0.39 -1.37
C LYS A 224 1.53 -0.61 -2.51
N PRO A 225 2.06 -0.35 -3.73
CA PRO A 225 2.04 -1.32 -4.82
C PRO A 225 2.94 -2.53 -4.51
N VAL A 226 2.63 -3.67 -5.13
CA VAL A 226 3.42 -4.91 -5.00
C VAL A 226 4.75 -4.78 -5.73
N SER A 227 4.72 -4.17 -6.91
CA SER A 227 5.93 -3.95 -7.70
C SER A 227 5.88 -2.62 -8.42
N VAL A 228 7.06 -2.00 -8.53
CA VAL A 228 7.30 -0.80 -9.33
C VAL A 228 8.52 -1.08 -10.19
N ARG A 229 8.38 -0.93 -11.50
CA ARG A 229 9.50 -1.06 -12.46
C ARG A 229 9.57 0.19 -13.30
N SER A 230 10.72 0.82 -13.34
CA SER A 230 10.98 1.97 -14.20
C SER A 230 12.03 1.61 -15.24
N THR A 231 11.77 1.97 -16.51
CA THR A 231 12.71 1.79 -17.61
C THR A 231 12.83 3.08 -18.39
N ALA A 232 14.07 3.46 -18.75
CA ALA A 232 14.29 4.48 -19.77
C ALA A 232 14.00 3.85 -21.14
N THR A 233 13.15 4.48 -21.92
CA THR A 233 12.90 4.06 -23.30
C THR A 233 14.04 4.59 -24.17
N ALA A 234 14.81 3.69 -24.75
CA ALA A 234 15.97 4.03 -25.61
C ALA A 234 15.52 4.67 -26.94
#